data_7b2e92fd22e3e9df1147714618080d61
#
_entry.id   7b2e92fd22e3e9df1147714618080d61
#
_cell.length_a   1.000
_cell.length_b   1.000
_cell.length_c   1.000
_cell.angle_alpha   90.00
_cell.angle_beta   90.00
_cell.angle_gamma   90.00
#
_symmetry.space_group_name_H-M   'P 1'
#
loop_
_entity.id
_entity.type
_entity.pdbx_description
1 polymer ?
#
loop_
_entity_poly.entity_id
_entity_poly.type
_entity_poly.pdbx_seq_one_letter_code
_entity_poly.pdbx_strand_id
1 'polypeptide(L)'
;ISKDSTGITLDITQSSEEYIEAIIYKIVPEVEEGIVRLEKIARAPGIKTKVVVSSSDANVDPVGVMIGHKGDRINILLSLLDGEKVDYIEYSDDLETMVRACLRPADVQHFEMNSNKVRVTIPENQKAMAIGKGASNIKLAGRLCGTQIEII
;
A
#
# COMPACT_ATOMS: atom_id res chain seq x y z
N ILE A 1 3.78 -6.63 24.13
CA ILE A 1 3.49 -6.56 24.58
C ILE A 1 3.03 -6.60 25.36
N SER A 2 3.01 -6.63 25.82
CA SER A 2 2.60 -6.51 26.52
C SER A 2 2.19 -6.55 27.28
N LYS A 3 2.19 -6.64 28.06
CA LYS A 3 1.82 -6.61 28.85
C LYS A 3 1.10 -6.23 29.53
N ASP A 4 0.83 -6.44 29.97
CA ASP A 4 0.06 -6.04 30.70
C ASP A 4 -0.32 -4.80 30.48
N SER A 5 -0.05 -4.13 30.25
CA SER A 5 -0.30 -2.98 29.83
C SER A 5 -1.08 -2.98 28.62
N THR A 6 -2.26 -3.45 28.70
CA THR A 6 -3.12 -3.68 27.60
C THR A 6 -3.43 -2.42 26.82
N GLY A 7 -3.64 -1.27 27.47
CA GLY A 7 -3.95 -0.04 26.77
C GLY A 7 -2.82 0.40 25.86
N ILE A 8 -1.59 0.28 26.33
CA ILE A 8 -0.41 0.65 25.55
C ILE A 8 -0.26 -0.27 24.36
N THR A 9 -0.51 -1.56 24.55
CA THR A 9 -0.41 -2.54 23.49
C THR A 9 -1.41 -2.23 22.38
N LEU A 10 -2.65 -1.85 22.75
CA LEU A 10 -3.66 -1.50 21.76
C LEU A 10 -3.25 -0.28 20.95
N ASP A 11 -2.71 0.74 21.59
CA ASP A 11 -2.29 1.94 20.89
C ASP A 11 -1.20 1.62 19.87
N ILE A 12 -0.21 0.82 20.25
CA ILE A 12 0.85 0.41 19.35
C ILE A 12 0.27 -0.37 18.18
N THR A 13 -0.65 -1.30 18.45
CA THR A 13 -1.26 -2.11 17.42
C THR A 13 -2.04 -1.23 16.43
N GLN A 14 -2.79 -0.24 16.93
CA GLN A 14 -3.60 0.61 16.07
C GLN A 14 -2.76 1.49 15.15
N SER A 15 -1.51 1.78 15.54
CA SER A 15 -0.66 2.64 14.71
C SER A 15 0.27 1.86 13.80
N SER A 16 0.25 0.53 13.84
CA SER A 16 1.18 -0.31 13.10
C SER A 16 0.54 -0.92 11.86
N GLU A 17 1.40 -1.50 11.01
CA GLU A 17 0.93 -2.28 9.86
C GLU A 17 0.18 -3.52 10.31
N GLU A 18 0.49 -4.04 11.49
CA GLU A 18 -0.18 -5.23 12.02
C GLU A 18 -1.66 -4.99 12.25
N TYR A 19 -2.03 -3.77 12.62
CA TYR A 19 -3.43 -3.42 12.79
C TYR A 19 -4.20 -3.53 11.46
N ILE A 20 -3.58 -3.02 10.39
CA ILE A 20 -4.16 -3.11 9.04
C ILE A 20 -4.32 -4.58 8.65
N GLU A 21 -3.28 -5.36 8.87
CA GLU A 21 -3.29 -6.78 8.52
C GLU A 21 -4.42 -7.51 9.26
N ALA A 22 -4.57 -7.25 10.55
CA ALA A 22 -5.61 -7.89 11.36
C ALA A 22 -7.01 -7.57 10.85
N ILE A 23 -7.25 -6.33 10.45
CA ILE A 23 -8.55 -5.94 9.90
C ILE A 23 -8.81 -6.66 8.59
N ILE A 24 -7.80 -6.70 7.71
CA ILE A 24 -7.92 -7.33 6.40
C ILE A 24 -8.26 -8.82 6.56
N TYR A 25 -7.62 -9.50 7.49
CA TYR A 25 -7.91 -10.92 7.72
C TYR A 25 -9.37 -11.15 8.09
N LYS A 26 -10.01 -10.19 8.75
CA LYS A 26 -11.42 -10.31 9.13
C LYS A 26 -12.35 -9.99 7.98
N ILE A 27 -11.95 -9.08 7.10
CA ILE A 27 -12.82 -8.59 6.03
C ILE A 27 -12.72 -9.47 4.78
N VAL A 28 -11.52 -10.01 4.49
CA VAL A 28 -11.23 -10.68 3.23
C VAL A 28 -10.93 -12.17 3.51
N PRO A 29 -11.94 -13.05 3.38
CA PRO A 29 -11.72 -14.49 3.63
C PRO A 29 -10.63 -15.10 2.76
N GLU A 30 -10.46 -14.61 1.54
CA GLU A 30 -9.44 -15.13 0.62
C GLU A 30 -8.02 -14.92 1.16
N VAL A 31 -7.81 -13.92 2.00
CA VAL A 31 -6.51 -13.71 2.62
C VAL A 31 -6.29 -14.76 3.72
N GLU A 32 -7.31 -15.00 4.53
CA GLU A 32 -7.23 -16.00 5.58
C GLU A 32 -7.01 -17.39 4.99
N GLU A 33 -7.64 -17.67 3.85
CA GLU A 33 -7.55 -18.98 3.19
C GLU A 33 -6.26 -19.15 2.39
N GLY A 34 -5.46 -18.10 2.25
CA GLY A 34 -4.20 -18.17 1.54
C GLY A 34 -4.32 -18.02 0.03
N ILE A 35 -5.51 -17.71 -0.48
CA ILE A 35 -5.72 -17.51 -1.92
C ILE A 35 -5.08 -16.20 -2.35
N VAL A 36 -5.21 -15.16 -1.52
CA VAL A 36 -4.55 -13.87 -1.74
C VAL A 36 -3.57 -13.68 -0.60
N ARG A 37 -2.35 -13.23 -0.93
CA ARG A 37 -1.31 -12.99 0.06
C ARG A 37 -1.01 -11.52 0.20
N LEU A 38 -0.77 -11.09 1.44
CA LEU A 38 -0.30 -9.75 1.74
C LEU A 38 1.22 -9.80 1.69
N GLU A 39 1.80 -9.23 0.63
CA GLU A 39 3.25 -9.30 0.46
C GLU A 39 3.97 -8.26 1.31
N LYS A 40 3.48 -7.03 1.31
CA LYS A 40 4.07 -5.93 2.07
C LYS A 40 3.01 -4.91 2.43
N ILE A 41 3.20 -4.26 3.57
CA ILE A 41 2.34 -3.15 3.99
C ILE A 41 3.25 -2.00 4.41
N ALA A 42 2.97 -0.80 3.92
CA ALA A 42 3.65 0.41 4.35
C ALA A 42 2.59 1.42 4.76
N ARG A 43 2.73 1.98 5.95
CA ARG A 43 1.69 2.81 6.53
C ARG A 43 2.23 4.13 7.07
N ALA A 44 1.55 5.22 6.77
CA ALA A 44 1.68 6.50 7.45
C ALA A 44 0.36 6.73 8.17
N PRO A 45 0.29 6.44 9.49
CA PRO A 45 -1.00 6.44 10.21
C PRO A 45 -1.73 7.77 10.07
N GLY A 46 -3.02 7.71 9.79
CA GLY A 46 -3.85 8.88 9.62
C GLY A 46 -3.75 9.52 8.24
N ILE A 47 -2.82 9.09 7.41
CA ILE A 47 -2.59 9.68 6.09
C ILE A 47 -2.85 8.67 4.98
N LYS A 48 -2.07 7.60 4.91
CA LYS A 48 -2.18 6.64 3.82
C LYS A 48 -1.51 5.32 4.19
N THR A 49 -2.08 4.23 3.67
CA THR A 49 -1.51 2.90 3.74
C THR A 49 -1.45 2.34 2.33
N LYS A 50 -0.35 1.69 1.99
CA LYS A 50 -0.21 0.97 0.74
C LYS A 50 0.02 -0.50 1.04
N VAL A 51 -0.77 -1.37 0.41
CA VAL A 51 -0.74 -2.81 0.64
C VAL A 51 -0.43 -3.51 -0.67
N VAL A 52 0.64 -4.29 -0.70
CA VAL A 52 1.02 -5.07 -1.88
C VAL A 52 0.48 -6.48 -1.71
N VAL A 53 -0.25 -6.94 -2.69
CA VAL A 53 -0.94 -8.23 -2.64
C VAL A 53 -0.59 -9.08 -3.87
N SER A 54 -0.72 -10.39 -3.72
CA SER A 54 -0.46 -11.32 -4.80
C SER A 54 -1.38 -12.52 -4.70
N SER A 55 -1.44 -13.33 -5.76
CA SER A 55 -2.13 -14.60 -5.74
C SER A 55 -1.34 -15.61 -6.57
N SER A 56 -1.26 -16.84 -6.08
CA SER A 56 -0.64 -17.91 -6.85
C SER A 56 -1.59 -18.46 -7.91
N ASP A 57 -2.88 -18.12 -7.84
CA ASP A 57 -3.89 -18.55 -8.80
C ASP A 57 -4.01 -17.50 -9.90
N ALA A 58 -3.66 -17.86 -11.13
CA ALA A 58 -3.69 -16.95 -12.27
C ALA A 58 -5.07 -16.43 -12.59
N ASN A 59 -6.11 -17.12 -12.14
CA ASN A 59 -7.49 -16.71 -12.39
C ASN A 59 -8.01 -15.73 -11.34
N VAL A 60 -7.21 -15.42 -10.32
CA VAL A 60 -7.62 -14.52 -9.24
C VAL A 60 -6.97 -13.16 -9.45
N ASP A 61 -7.78 -12.12 -9.43
CA ASP A 61 -7.31 -10.74 -9.43
C ASP A 61 -7.15 -10.30 -7.97
N PRO A 62 -5.93 -10.29 -7.42
CA PRO A 62 -5.77 -10.05 -5.99
C PRO A 62 -6.24 -8.66 -5.58
N VAL A 63 -6.02 -7.63 -6.39
CA VAL A 63 -6.48 -6.28 -6.05
C VAL A 63 -7.99 -6.22 -6.07
N GLY A 64 -8.61 -6.82 -7.08
CA GLY A 64 -10.08 -6.86 -7.17
C GLY A 64 -10.72 -7.54 -5.98
N VAL A 65 -10.11 -8.62 -5.50
CA VAL A 65 -10.60 -9.34 -4.32
C VAL A 65 -10.54 -8.45 -3.08
N MET A 66 -9.46 -7.69 -2.93
CA MET A 66 -9.29 -6.82 -1.77
C MET A 66 -10.29 -5.67 -1.77
N ILE A 67 -10.60 -5.13 -2.94
CA ILE A 67 -11.55 -4.03 -3.07
C ILE A 67 -12.97 -4.51 -2.83
N GLY A 68 -13.31 -5.67 -3.36
CA GLY A 68 -14.61 -6.26 -3.20
C GLY A 68 -15.63 -5.74 -4.19
N HIS A 69 -16.82 -6.36 -4.18
CA HIS A 69 -17.88 -6.00 -5.12
C HIS A 69 -18.33 -4.56 -4.88
N LYS A 70 -18.20 -3.72 -5.90
CA LYS A 70 -18.53 -2.29 -5.81
C LYS A 70 -17.80 -1.58 -4.65
N GLY A 71 -16.63 -2.10 -4.29
CA GLY A 71 -15.82 -1.49 -3.24
C GLY A 71 -16.31 -1.77 -1.83
N ASP A 72 -17.13 -2.83 -1.63
CA ASP A 72 -17.72 -3.07 -0.32
C ASP A 72 -16.67 -3.39 0.74
N ARG A 73 -15.61 -4.12 0.38
CA ARG A 73 -14.58 -4.50 1.35
C ARG A 73 -13.66 -3.34 1.69
N ILE A 74 -13.20 -2.60 0.68
CA ILE A 74 -12.31 -1.47 0.94
C ILE A 74 -13.06 -0.38 1.73
N ASN A 75 -14.36 -0.22 1.50
CA ASN A 75 -15.13 0.78 2.22
C ASN A 75 -15.24 0.45 3.71
N ILE A 76 -15.34 -0.84 4.05
CA ILE A 76 -15.31 -1.24 5.46
C ILE A 76 -13.98 -0.85 6.11
N LEU A 77 -12.88 -1.16 5.43
CA LEU A 77 -11.57 -0.81 5.95
C LEU A 77 -11.42 0.69 6.12
N LEU A 78 -11.82 1.46 5.11
CA LEU A 78 -11.71 2.92 5.17
C LEU A 78 -12.54 3.50 6.31
N SER A 79 -13.69 2.91 6.60
CA SER A 79 -14.54 3.41 7.69
C SER A 79 -13.90 3.22 9.06
N LEU A 80 -12.97 2.28 9.19
CA LEU A 80 -12.28 2.01 10.43
C LEU A 80 -11.00 2.83 10.59
N LEU A 81 -10.54 3.51 9.55
CA LEU A 81 -9.25 4.20 9.53
C LEU A 81 -9.36 5.72 9.55
N ASP A 82 -10.52 6.26 9.79
CA ASP A 82 -10.75 7.68 10.06
C ASP A 82 -9.88 8.63 9.23
N GLY A 83 -10.18 8.72 7.93
CA GLY A 83 -9.51 9.65 7.03
C GLY A 83 -8.24 9.14 6.37
N GLU A 84 -7.76 7.99 6.78
CA GLU A 84 -6.58 7.39 6.15
C GLU A 84 -6.97 6.75 4.84
N LYS A 85 -6.15 6.98 3.78
CA LYS A 85 -6.41 6.39 2.46
C LYS A 85 -5.70 5.05 2.35
N VAL A 86 -6.23 4.17 1.50
CA VAL A 86 -5.65 2.84 1.30
C VAL A 86 -5.50 2.57 -0.19
N ASP A 87 -4.29 2.20 -0.61
CA ASP A 87 -4.00 1.77 -1.97
C ASP A 87 -3.64 0.30 -1.95
N TYR A 88 -4.31 -0.50 -2.78
CA TYR A 88 -3.93 -1.89 -3.01
C TYR A 88 -3.14 -1.98 -4.30
N ILE A 89 -2.02 -2.70 -4.26
CA ILE A 89 -1.06 -2.77 -5.36
C ILE A 89 -0.75 -4.23 -5.62
N GLU A 90 -0.80 -4.64 -6.89
CA GLU A 90 -0.46 -6.02 -7.23
C GLU A 90 1.06 -6.17 -7.27
N TYR A 91 1.56 -7.22 -6.62
CA TYR A 91 2.99 -7.49 -6.56
C TYR A 91 3.56 -7.79 -7.95
N SER A 92 4.77 -7.31 -8.21
CA SER A 92 5.54 -7.68 -9.39
C SER A 92 7.02 -7.72 -9.01
N ASP A 93 7.77 -8.67 -9.56
CA ASP A 93 9.22 -8.70 -9.36
C ASP A 93 9.91 -7.66 -10.21
N ASP A 94 9.24 -7.07 -11.18
CA ASP A 94 9.82 -6.04 -12.04
C ASP A 94 9.74 -4.69 -11.33
N LEU A 95 10.91 -4.08 -11.07
CA LEU A 95 10.97 -2.84 -10.31
C LEU A 95 10.20 -1.71 -10.97
N GLU A 96 10.32 -1.57 -12.29
CA GLU A 96 9.60 -0.51 -12.99
C GLU A 96 8.09 -0.67 -12.84
N THR A 97 7.59 -1.90 -12.99
CA THR A 97 6.17 -2.18 -12.83
C THR A 97 5.71 -1.83 -11.41
N MET A 98 6.49 -2.19 -10.40
CA MET A 98 6.17 -1.88 -9.01
C MET A 98 6.14 -0.38 -8.76
N VAL A 99 7.14 0.33 -9.25
CA VAL A 99 7.21 1.79 -9.03
C VAL A 99 6.01 2.47 -9.69
N ARG A 100 5.69 2.08 -10.92
CA ARG A 100 4.55 2.66 -11.62
C ARG A 100 3.25 2.39 -10.87
N ALA A 101 3.08 1.17 -10.37
CA ALA A 101 1.87 0.80 -9.63
C ALA A 101 1.78 1.55 -8.31
N CYS A 102 2.89 1.71 -7.61
CA CYS A 102 2.90 2.38 -6.31
C CYS A 102 2.63 3.88 -6.40
N LEU A 103 2.89 4.48 -7.56
CA LEU A 103 2.69 5.91 -7.73
C LEU A 103 1.35 6.28 -8.36
N ARG A 104 0.54 5.27 -8.75
CA ARG A 104 -0.79 5.56 -9.28
C ARG A 104 -1.60 6.41 -8.31
N PRO A 105 -2.47 7.29 -8.78
CA PRO A 105 -2.86 7.49 -10.16
C PRO A 105 -1.93 8.41 -10.95
N ALA A 106 -0.78 8.78 -10.39
CA ALA A 106 0.18 9.59 -11.13
C ALA A 106 0.75 8.80 -12.30
N ASP A 107 0.93 9.46 -13.42
CA ASP A 107 1.38 8.85 -14.66
C ASP A 107 2.89 8.99 -14.78
N VAL A 108 3.62 7.87 -14.64
CA VAL A 108 5.07 7.86 -14.79
C VAL A 108 5.39 7.81 -16.29
N GLN A 109 5.81 8.94 -16.83
CA GLN A 109 6.11 9.05 -18.25
C GLN A 109 7.45 8.46 -18.61
N HIS A 110 8.41 8.55 -17.69
CA HIS A 110 9.75 8.04 -17.93
C HIS A 110 10.30 7.46 -16.64
N PHE A 111 10.99 6.32 -16.75
CA PHE A 111 11.57 5.61 -15.62
C PHE A 111 13.05 5.39 -15.89
N GLU A 112 13.89 5.71 -14.91
CA GLU A 112 15.33 5.58 -15.05
C GLU A 112 15.90 5.03 -13.74
N MET A 113 16.71 3.99 -13.85
CA MET A 113 17.35 3.40 -12.67
C MET A 113 18.83 3.78 -12.66
N ASN A 114 19.30 4.28 -11.51
CA ASN A 114 20.65 4.79 -11.38
C ASN A 114 21.20 4.34 -10.04
N SER A 115 22.06 3.34 -10.03
CA SER A 115 22.65 2.77 -8.80
C SER A 115 21.58 2.34 -7.81
N ASN A 116 21.43 3.07 -6.69
CA ASN A 116 20.47 2.75 -5.64
C ASN A 116 19.24 3.62 -5.71
N LYS A 117 19.03 4.32 -6.80
CA LYS A 117 18.00 5.35 -6.87
C LYS A 117 17.22 5.20 -8.16
N VAL A 118 15.91 5.43 -8.06
CA VAL A 118 15.03 5.44 -9.22
C VAL A 118 14.59 6.88 -9.46
N ARG A 119 14.67 7.31 -10.70
CA ARG A 119 14.20 8.62 -11.11
C ARG A 119 13.01 8.47 -12.04
N VAL A 120 11.96 9.21 -11.76
CA VAL A 120 10.74 9.13 -12.57
C VAL A 120 10.36 10.54 -13.02
N THR A 121 9.85 10.62 -14.24
CA THR A 121 9.31 11.86 -14.79
C THR A 121 7.80 11.79 -14.72
N ILE A 122 7.20 12.78 -14.10
CA ILE A 122 5.76 12.84 -13.88
C ILE A 122 5.28 14.21 -14.35
N PRO A 123 4.09 14.30 -14.99
CA PRO A 123 3.59 15.60 -15.43
C PRO A 123 3.51 16.59 -14.28
N GLU A 124 3.83 17.84 -14.57
CA GLU A 124 3.94 18.88 -13.56
C GLU A 124 2.67 18.96 -12.67
N ASN A 125 1.50 18.83 -13.29
CA ASN A 125 0.24 18.94 -12.57
C ASN A 125 -0.07 17.70 -11.72
N GLN A 126 0.74 16.65 -11.80
CA GLN A 126 0.55 15.44 -11.01
C GLN A 126 1.63 15.24 -9.95
N LYS A 127 2.64 16.11 -9.92
CA LYS A 127 3.77 15.93 -9.00
C LYS A 127 3.35 16.02 -7.55
N ALA A 128 2.49 16.96 -7.22
CA ALA A 128 2.02 17.11 -5.84
C ALA A 128 1.31 15.85 -5.36
N MET A 129 0.50 15.25 -6.23
CA MET A 129 -0.23 14.03 -5.90
C MET A 129 0.74 12.86 -5.72
N ALA A 130 1.76 12.76 -6.57
CA ALA A 130 2.73 11.67 -6.48
C ALA A 130 3.56 11.77 -5.21
N ILE A 131 3.91 12.97 -4.78
CA ILE A 131 4.68 13.20 -3.57
C ILE A 131 3.81 12.95 -2.34
N GLY A 132 2.60 13.49 -2.35
CA GLY A 132 1.65 13.33 -1.26
C GLY A 132 1.91 14.25 -0.08
N LYS A 133 1.01 14.24 0.87
CA LYS A 133 1.08 15.07 2.05
C LYS A 133 2.31 14.68 2.88
N GLY A 134 3.21 15.65 3.14
CA GLY A 134 4.42 15.37 3.89
C GLY A 134 5.34 14.38 3.20
N ALA A 135 5.25 14.31 1.87
CA ALA A 135 6.00 13.34 1.05
C ALA A 135 5.62 11.89 1.38
N SER A 136 4.45 11.67 1.98
CA SER A 136 4.04 10.34 2.43
C SER A 136 3.90 9.35 1.28
N ASN A 137 3.33 9.79 0.15
CA ASN A 137 3.08 8.87 -0.94
C ASN A 137 4.39 8.33 -1.53
N ILE A 138 5.34 9.21 -1.79
CA ILE A 138 6.61 8.79 -2.38
C ILE A 138 7.47 8.00 -1.38
N LYS A 139 7.39 8.33 -0.09
CA LYS A 139 8.13 7.59 0.92
C LYS A 139 7.60 6.16 1.08
N LEU A 140 6.28 6.01 1.10
CA LEU A 140 5.69 4.67 1.20
C LEU A 140 6.01 3.85 -0.04
N ALA A 141 5.93 4.46 -1.22
CA ALA A 141 6.28 3.78 -2.46
C ALA A 141 7.73 3.31 -2.44
N GLY A 142 8.63 4.16 -1.97
CA GLY A 142 10.04 3.78 -1.85
C GLY A 142 10.27 2.61 -0.91
N ARG A 143 9.57 2.60 0.23
CA ARG A 143 9.68 1.50 1.18
C ARG A 143 9.20 0.19 0.58
N LEU A 144 8.10 0.23 -0.16
CA LEU A 144 7.55 -0.98 -0.78
C LEU A 144 8.44 -1.49 -1.90
N CYS A 145 9.06 -0.59 -2.65
CA CYS A 145 9.92 -0.96 -3.78
C CYS A 145 11.37 -1.24 -3.36
N GLY A 146 11.72 -0.92 -2.10
CA GLY A 146 13.07 -1.14 -1.59
C GLY A 146 14.10 -0.23 -2.22
N THR A 147 13.70 0.97 -2.67
CA THR A 147 14.60 1.90 -3.31
C THR A 147 14.15 3.33 -3.01
N GLN A 148 15.04 4.28 -3.25
CA GLN A 148 14.70 5.68 -3.14
C GLN A 148 14.14 6.14 -4.48
N ILE A 149 12.98 6.81 -4.47
CA ILE A 149 12.33 7.29 -5.68
C ILE A 149 12.43 8.80 -5.69
N GLU A 150 12.93 9.33 -6.81
CA GLU A 150 13.12 10.76 -7.01
C GLU A 150 12.27 11.21 -8.20
N ILE A 151 11.48 12.26 -8.02
CA ILE A 151 10.64 12.81 -9.08
C ILE A 151 11.37 14.00 -9.69
N ILE A 152 11.50 13.95 -11.03
CA ILE A 152 12.14 15.04 -11.77
C ILE A 152 11.11 15.86 -12.51
#